data_7b4b3c85bf6ad65fe8cfda55da1ff1be
#
_entry.id   7b4b3c85bf6ad65fe8cfda55da1ff1be
#
_cell.length_a   1.000
_cell.length_b   1.000
_cell.length_c   1.000
_cell.angle_alpha   90.00
_cell.angle_beta   90.00
_cell.angle_gamma   90.00
#
_symmetry.space_group_name_H-M   'P 1'
#
loop_
_entity.id
_entity.type
_entity.pdbx_description
1 polymer ?
#
loop_
_entity_poly.entity_id
_entity_poly.type
_entity_poly.pdbx_seq_one_letter_code
_entity_poly.pdbx_strand_id
1 'polypeptide(L)'
;MGQATRTTKLQLDLGDRKRGGANTEKRAALDATVEQLTAARAFYIDFFLAHADKFAERVPYYSEKHLEMRERAPSAHELLTWAEAHTVATKDHPSPWEGWNFTERFAQMPFVYRRSAIKDAIGKVRSYLSNRAQWEKSGAKQGEPGLPGARDHPTLYQGTCTLHLERADSTQRFVQLKVYDGKTWTWVNYPVKASRYFEQRYRDASWEHKSPVLVVRAKSAEVHFPQIKEIAAKKVKDSKLDPNLVTVAVDLNVCNLAVITVRAHETVLETVFVTDHGLDQARFRHLKRIAKKQWQSGTPVRGEHSNQQLWRHIDHMNEDAAHQVARRIAEVCARYPGCVLLFERLRKIKAKGGSKSRRMNRKRAHQLRGKINRHGREKAFAQGVVTVEVNAHGTSQYCSRCGAKGERFSYQQGQRVFVKWGKLFYCPYCRYEVNADWNASTNVHHSFYGEYHWQPRLKRSG
;
A
#
# COMPACT_ATOMS: atom_id res chain seq x y z
N MET A 1 9.51 -10.75 -14.21
CA MET A 1 9.00 -9.38 -14.36
C MET A 1 7.97 -9.13 -13.28
N GLY A 2 7.89 -7.92 -12.78
CA GLY A 2 6.89 -7.50 -11.80
C GLY A 2 6.28 -6.17 -12.21
N GLN A 3 5.23 -5.75 -11.51
CA GLN A 3 4.48 -4.55 -11.87
C GLN A 3 4.46 -3.59 -10.68
N ALA A 4 5.00 -2.38 -10.88
CA ALA A 4 4.87 -1.30 -9.91
C ALA A 4 3.57 -0.53 -10.19
N THR A 5 2.91 -0.08 -9.12
CA THR A 5 1.68 0.71 -9.21
C THR A 5 1.83 2.02 -8.46
N ARG A 6 1.24 3.08 -8.99
CA ARG A 6 1.06 4.34 -8.28
C ARG A 6 -0.31 4.94 -8.62
N THR A 7 -0.82 5.82 -7.77
CA THR A 7 -2.08 6.52 -8.02
C THR A 7 -1.88 8.01 -7.79
N THR A 8 -2.27 8.81 -8.78
CA THR A 8 -2.39 10.25 -8.66
C THR A 8 -3.85 10.63 -8.45
N LYS A 9 -4.11 11.69 -7.67
CA LYS A 9 -5.46 12.06 -7.23
C LYS A 9 -5.75 13.49 -7.58
N LEU A 10 -6.95 13.76 -8.10
CA LEU A 10 -7.47 15.11 -8.31
C LEU A 10 -8.77 15.28 -7.54
N GLN A 11 -8.86 16.35 -6.77
CA GLN A 11 -10.09 16.77 -6.14
C GLN A 11 -10.93 17.53 -7.15
N LEU A 12 -12.21 17.16 -7.27
CA LEU A 12 -13.18 17.87 -8.07
C LEU A 12 -13.67 19.12 -7.32
N ASP A 13 -13.70 20.26 -8.00
CA ASP A 13 -14.26 21.48 -7.46
C ASP A 13 -15.81 21.45 -7.65
N LEU A 14 -16.50 21.32 -6.54
CA LEU A 14 -17.96 21.30 -6.46
C LEU A 14 -18.54 22.67 -6.07
N GLY A 15 -17.72 23.73 -6.07
CA GLY A 15 -18.18 25.09 -5.80
C GLY A 15 -18.96 25.69 -6.97
N ASP A 16 -19.97 26.48 -6.67
CA ASP A 16 -20.63 27.35 -7.64
C ASP A 16 -19.94 28.71 -7.67
N ARG A 17 -19.17 28.95 -8.72
CA ARG A 17 -18.41 30.22 -8.85
C ARG A 17 -19.28 31.43 -9.15
N LYS A 18 -20.51 31.23 -9.65
CA LYS A 18 -21.42 32.33 -10.00
C LYS A 18 -22.29 32.76 -8.82
N ARG A 19 -22.74 31.79 -8.02
CA ARG A 19 -23.71 32.05 -6.92
C ARG A 19 -23.07 32.04 -5.53
N GLY A 20 -21.82 31.62 -5.42
CA GLY A 20 -21.17 31.36 -4.13
C GLY A 20 -21.81 30.18 -3.41
N GLY A 21 -21.03 29.21 -2.95
CA GLY A 21 -21.51 28.01 -2.27
C GLY A 21 -21.26 26.72 -3.03
N ALA A 22 -21.97 25.65 -2.65
CA ALA A 22 -21.82 24.33 -3.26
C ALA A 22 -22.77 24.19 -4.47
N ASN A 23 -22.26 23.61 -5.56
CA ASN A 23 -23.10 23.21 -6.68
C ASN A 23 -23.78 21.88 -6.35
N THR A 24 -25.01 21.98 -5.86
CA THR A 24 -25.82 20.84 -5.42
C THR A 24 -26.16 19.89 -6.57
N GLU A 25 -26.41 20.40 -7.77
CA GLU A 25 -26.74 19.59 -8.95
C GLU A 25 -25.57 18.70 -9.39
N LYS A 26 -24.37 19.29 -9.48
CA LYS A 26 -23.16 18.52 -9.81
C LYS A 26 -22.85 17.44 -8.76
N ARG A 27 -23.14 17.75 -7.51
CA ARG A 27 -22.97 16.80 -6.41
C ARG A 27 -24.00 15.69 -6.49
N ALA A 28 -25.26 16.02 -6.68
CA ALA A 28 -26.36 15.05 -6.81
C ALA A 28 -26.12 14.09 -7.98
N ALA A 29 -25.63 14.60 -9.12
CA ALA A 29 -25.28 13.77 -10.27
C ALA A 29 -24.14 12.75 -9.96
N LEU A 30 -23.12 13.14 -9.18
CA LEU A 30 -22.08 12.19 -8.75
C LEU A 30 -22.64 11.14 -7.80
N ASP A 31 -23.47 11.52 -6.84
CA ASP A 31 -24.07 10.60 -5.88
C ASP A 31 -25.00 9.61 -6.60
N ALA A 32 -25.86 10.08 -7.50
CA ALA A 32 -26.74 9.24 -8.33
C ALA A 32 -25.94 8.30 -9.25
N THR A 33 -24.83 8.76 -9.82
CA THR A 33 -23.92 7.92 -10.62
C THR A 33 -23.33 6.79 -9.78
N VAL A 34 -22.84 7.09 -8.58
CA VAL A 34 -22.26 6.07 -7.68
C VAL A 34 -23.32 5.07 -7.24
N GLU A 35 -24.54 5.52 -6.99
CA GLU A 35 -25.68 4.66 -6.62
C GLU A 35 -26.03 3.69 -7.76
N GLN A 36 -26.18 4.20 -8.99
CA GLN A 36 -26.44 3.36 -10.18
C GLN A 36 -25.34 2.33 -10.41
N LEU A 37 -24.07 2.75 -10.31
CA LEU A 37 -22.94 1.84 -10.50
C LEU A 37 -22.83 0.81 -9.37
N THR A 38 -23.21 1.18 -8.15
CA THR A 38 -23.25 0.26 -7.00
C THR A 38 -24.34 -0.79 -7.19
N ALA A 39 -25.52 -0.38 -7.64
CA ALA A 39 -26.65 -1.27 -7.92
C ALA A 39 -26.32 -2.24 -9.07
N ALA A 40 -25.73 -1.72 -10.16
CA ALA A 40 -25.28 -2.55 -11.28
C ALA A 40 -24.20 -3.58 -10.86
N ARG A 41 -23.28 -3.19 -9.99
CA ARG A 41 -22.27 -4.09 -9.44
C ARG A 41 -22.89 -5.14 -8.54
N ALA A 42 -23.86 -4.79 -7.69
CA ALA A 42 -24.60 -5.73 -6.86
C ALA A 42 -25.27 -6.80 -7.73
N PHE A 43 -25.99 -6.38 -8.77
CA PHE A 43 -26.61 -7.29 -9.73
C PHE A 43 -25.62 -8.32 -10.28
N TYR A 44 -24.45 -7.89 -10.71
CA TYR A 44 -23.44 -8.84 -11.26
C TYR A 44 -22.72 -9.64 -10.18
N ILE A 45 -22.59 -9.16 -8.96
CA ILE A 45 -22.09 -9.99 -7.83
C ILE A 45 -23.05 -11.12 -7.57
N ASP A 46 -24.35 -10.82 -7.48
CA ASP A 46 -25.39 -11.82 -7.24
C ASP A 46 -25.46 -12.84 -8.40
N PHE A 47 -25.38 -12.35 -9.64
CA PHE A 47 -25.30 -13.19 -10.84
C PHE A 47 -24.12 -14.17 -10.77
N PHE A 48 -22.93 -13.69 -10.48
CA PHE A 48 -21.74 -14.54 -10.41
C PHE A 48 -21.69 -15.43 -9.18
N LEU A 49 -22.33 -15.08 -8.08
CA LEU A 49 -22.45 -15.96 -6.91
C LEU A 49 -23.43 -17.11 -7.19
N ALA A 50 -24.54 -16.81 -7.89
CA ALA A 50 -25.48 -17.84 -8.31
C ALA A 50 -24.86 -18.85 -9.31
N HIS A 51 -23.84 -18.43 -10.05
CA HIS A 51 -23.15 -19.23 -11.07
C HIS A 51 -21.65 -19.37 -10.74
N ALA A 52 -21.32 -19.63 -9.46
CA ALA A 52 -19.93 -19.68 -8.98
C ALA A 52 -19.12 -20.83 -9.59
N ASP A 53 -19.76 -21.91 -10.02
CA ASP A 53 -19.21 -23.04 -10.78
C ASP A 53 -18.47 -22.59 -12.05
N LYS A 54 -18.96 -21.52 -12.71
CA LYS A 54 -18.32 -20.95 -13.90
C LYS A 54 -16.86 -20.51 -13.67
N PHE A 55 -16.50 -20.14 -12.46
CA PHE A 55 -15.12 -19.80 -12.11
C PHE A 55 -14.19 -21.01 -11.98
N ALA A 56 -14.76 -22.19 -11.74
CA ALA A 56 -14.02 -23.45 -11.60
C ALA A 56 -13.91 -24.23 -12.91
N GLU A 57 -14.65 -23.85 -13.96
CA GLU A 57 -14.56 -24.46 -15.27
C GLU A 57 -13.14 -24.48 -15.80
N ARG A 58 -12.86 -25.45 -16.69
CA ARG A 58 -11.60 -25.55 -17.40
C ARG A 58 -11.82 -25.20 -18.86
N VAL A 59 -11.13 -24.16 -19.31
CA VAL A 59 -11.21 -23.65 -20.69
C VAL A 59 -9.91 -24.01 -21.41
N PRO A 60 -9.97 -24.69 -22.57
CA PRO A 60 -8.78 -25.01 -23.34
C PRO A 60 -8.16 -23.73 -23.91
N TYR A 61 -6.85 -23.65 -23.92
CA TYR A 61 -6.08 -22.59 -24.56
C TYR A 61 -4.76 -23.12 -25.10
N TYR A 62 -4.28 -22.52 -26.19
CA TYR A 62 -2.97 -22.85 -26.72
C TYR A 62 -1.88 -22.10 -25.94
N SER A 63 -0.93 -22.83 -25.40
CA SER A 63 0.20 -22.30 -24.64
C SER A 63 1.41 -22.12 -25.56
N GLU A 64 1.68 -20.89 -26.01
CA GLU A 64 2.86 -20.57 -26.83
C GLU A 64 4.17 -20.97 -26.17
N LYS A 65 4.24 -20.90 -24.84
CA LYS A 65 5.44 -21.28 -24.06
C LYS A 65 5.73 -22.77 -24.11
N HIS A 66 4.70 -23.61 -24.20
CA HIS A 66 4.82 -25.05 -24.14
C HIS A 66 4.46 -25.74 -25.47
N LEU A 67 3.98 -24.92 -26.46
CA LEU A 67 3.59 -25.38 -27.79
C LEU A 67 2.53 -26.49 -27.77
N GLU A 68 1.60 -26.44 -26.83
CA GLU A 68 0.56 -27.47 -26.61
C GLU A 68 -0.76 -26.84 -26.15
N MET A 69 -1.87 -27.58 -26.34
CA MET A 69 -3.16 -27.25 -25.74
C MET A 69 -3.13 -27.54 -24.25
N ARG A 70 -3.54 -26.58 -23.46
CA ARG A 70 -3.66 -26.67 -21.98
C ARG A 70 -5.02 -26.17 -21.54
N GLU A 71 -5.34 -26.44 -20.29
CA GLU A 71 -6.56 -25.95 -19.65
C GLU A 71 -6.23 -24.92 -18.58
N ARG A 72 -7.07 -23.91 -18.46
CA ARG A 72 -7.00 -22.89 -17.41
C ARG A 72 -8.40 -22.49 -16.94
N ALA A 73 -8.47 -21.83 -15.81
CA ALA A 73 -9.71 -21.17 -15.40
C ALA A 73 -10.07 -20.02 -16.41
N PRO A 74 -11.35 -19.71 -16.59
CA PRO A 74 -11.79 -18.65 -17.49
C PRO A 74 -11.12 -17.31 -17.16
N SER A 75 -10.71 -16.58 -18.18
CA SER A 75 -10.20 -15.20 -18.05
C SER A 75 -11.32 -14.24 -17.62
N ALA A 76 -10.94 -13.03 -17.19
CA ALA A 76 -11.94 -12.00 -16.91
C ALA A 76 -12.71 -11.56 -18.18
N HIS A 77 -12.09 -11.68 -19.36
CA HIS A 77 -12.77 -11.35 -20.61
C HIS A 77 -13.80 -12.40 -20.98
N GLU A 78 -13.47 -13.69 -20.87
CA GLU A 78 -14.42 -14.78 -21.14
C GLU A 78 -15.62 -14.73 -20.18
N LEU A 79 -15.39 -14.49 -18.88
CA LEU A 79 -16.47 -14.30 -17.91
C LEU A 79 -17.32 -13.05 -18.21
N LEU A 80 -16.70 -11.98 -18.70
CA LEU A 80 -17.43 -10.77 -19.09
C LEU A 80 -18.35 -11.05 -20.28
N THR A 81 -17.80 -11.67 -21.35
CA THR A 81 -18.57 -12.01 -22.55
C THR A 81 -19.70 -12.97 -22.22
N TRP A 82 -19.41 -13.97 -21.40
CA TRP A 82 -20.43 -14.90 -20.89
C TRP A 82 -21.54 -14.18 -20.12
N ALA A 83 -21.20 -13.32 -19.18
CA ALA A 83 -22.20 -12.56 -18.42
C ALA A 83 -23.04 -11.63 -19.33
N GLU A 84 -22.43 -10.95 -20.30
CA GLU A 84 -23.19 -10.12 -21.26
C GLU A 84 -24.16 -10.95 -22.08
N ALA A 85 -23.75 -12.14 -22.59
CA ALA A 85 -24.61 -13.02 -23.37
C ALA A 85 -25.86 -13.49 -22.61
N HIS A 86 -25.78 -13.62 -21.29
CA HIS A 86 -26.88 -14.13 -20.46
C HIS A 86 -27.69 -13.06 -19.72
N THR A 87 -27.21 -11.82 -19.71
CA THR A 87 -27.88 -10.73 -18.96
C THR A 87 -28.34 -9.58 -19.86
N VAL A 88 -27.95 -9.58 -21.15
CA VAL A 88 -28.31 -8.50 -22.09
C VAL A 88 -28.78 -9.11 -23.40
N ALA A 89 -29.92 -8.64 -23.91
CA ALA A 89 -30.38 -9.05 -25.24
C ALA A 89 -29.39 -8.61 -26.30
N THR A 90 -28.91 -9.56 -27.11
CA THR A 90 -28.04 -9.33 -28.27
C THR A 90 -28.64 -10.02 -29.51
N LYS A 91 -28.04 -9.82 -30.69
CA LYS A 91 -28.48 -10.52 -31.91
C LYS A 91 -28.37 -12.05 -31.77
N ASP A 92 -27.30 -12.49 -31.14
CA ASP A 92 -26.99 -13.93 -30.98
C ASP A 92 -27.69 -14.55 -29.75
N HIS A 93 -28.04 -13.73 -28.77
CA HIS A 93 -28.74 -14.10 -27.54
C HIS A 93 -29.90 -13.13 -27.29
N PRO A 94 -31.05 -13.27 -27.97
CA PRO A 94 -32.15 -12.31 -27.90
C PRO A 94 -32.87 -12.29 -26.54
N SER A 95 -32.77 -13.38 -25.78
CA SER A 95 -33.45 -13.50 -24.48
C SER A 95 -32.43 -13.68 -23.35
N PRO A 96 -32.27 -12.70 -22.46
CA PRO A 96 -31.54 -12.89 -21.19
C PRO A 96 -32.14 -14.02 -20.36
N TRP A 97 -31.36 -14.60 -19.46
CA TRP A 97 -31.88 -15.60 -18.54
C TRP A 97 -32.94 -15.00 -17.62
N GLU A 98 -33.95 -15.81 -17.29
CA GLU A 98 -35.04 -15.40 -16.41
C GLU A 98 -34.49 -14.86 -15.08
N GLY A 99 -34.99 -13.70 -14.65
CA GLY A 99 -34.52 -12.98 -13.46
C GLY A 99 -33.22 -12.21 -13.62
N TRP A 100 -32.51 -12.33 -14.78
CA TRP A 100 -31.22 -11.69 -15.00
C TRP A 100 -31.19 -10.68 -16.16
N ASN A 101 -32.32 -10.07 -16.48
CA ASN A 101 -32.38 -9.03 -17.52
C ASN A 101 -31.82 -7.69 -17.00
N PHE A 102 -30.56 -7.42 -17.34
CA PHE A 102 -29.87 -6.18 -16.96
C PHE A 102 -30.51 -4.95 -17.61
N THR A 103 -30.93 -5.05 -18.88
CA THR A 103 -31.43 -3.91 -19.65
C THR A 103 -32.78 -3.44 -19.11
N GLU A 104 -33.59 -4.33 -18.63
CA GLU A 104 -34.86 -4.01 -17.98
C GLU A 104 -34.64 -3.25 -16.67
N ARG A 105 -33.70 -3.68 -15.86
CA ARG A 105 -33.40 -3.08 -14.55
C ARG A 105 -32.59 -1.79 -14.64
N PHE A 106 -31.71 -1.65 -15.64
CA PHE A 106 -30.82 -0.52 -15.83
C PHE A 106 -30.94 0.07 -17.22
N ALA A 107 -32.17 0.47 -17.60
CA ALA A 107 -32.42 1.11 -18.87
C ALA A 107 -31.49 2.32 -19.08
N GLN A 108 -30.95 2.46 -20.32
CA GLN A 108 -30.05 3.55 -20.73
C GLN A 108 -28.66 3.58 -20.07
N MET A 109 -28.26 2.62 -19.18
CA MET A 109 -26.92 2.62 -18.67
C MET A 109 -25.91 2.39 -19.83
N PRO A 110 -24.91 3.27 -20.00
CA PRO A 110 -23.89 3.08 -21.03
C PRO A 110 -23.19 1.73 -20.89
N PHE A 111 -22.98 1.03 -22.00
CA PHE A 111 -22.35 -0.31 -22.02
C PHE A 111 -20.98 -0.32 -21.34
N VAL A 112 -20.26 0.79 -21.39
CA VAL A 112 -18.94 0.95 -20.74
C VAL A 112 -19.07 0.85 -19.22
N TYR A 113 -20.08 1.41 -18.62
CA TYR A 113 -20.35 1.30 -17.18
C TYR A 113 -20.84 -0.09 -16.80
N ARG A 114 -21.68 -0.71 -17.61
CA ARG A 114 -22.07 -2.12 -17.45
C ARG A 114 -20.84 -3.02 -17.39
N ARG A 115 -19.95 -2.91 -18.39
CA ARG A 115 -18.70 -3.67 -18.43
C ARG A 115 -17.78 -3.40 -17.25
N SER A 116 -17.75 -2.17 -16.75
CA SER A 116 -17.05 -1.84 -15.51
C SER A 116 -17.62 -2.61 -14.31
N ALA A 117 -18.97 -2.59 -14.16
CA ALA A 117 -19.64 -3.31 -13.09
C ALA A 117 -19.39 -4.82 -13.15
N ILE A 118 -19.42 -5.42 -14.36
CA ILE A 118 -19.11 -6.84 -14.57
C ILE A 118 -17.68 -7.16 -14.12
N LYS A 119 -16.69 -6.38 -14.58
CA LYS A 119 -15.28 -6.62 -14.22
C LYS A 119 -15.00 -6.45 -12.74
N ASP A 120 -15.59 -5.45 -12.10
CA ASP A 120 -15.50 -5.24 -10.66
C ASP A 120 -16.12 -6.43 -9.89
N ALA A 121 -17.29 -6.92 -10.35
CA ALA A 121 -17.96 -8.08 -9.77
C ALA A 121 -17.12 -9.36 -9.92
N ILE A 122 -16.57 -9.63 -11.11
CA ILE A 122 -15.67 -10.77 -11.35
C ILE A 122 -14.50 -10.75 -10.37
N GLY A 123 -13.85 -9.60 -10.19
CA GLY A 123 -12.72 -9.44 -9.28
C GLY A 123 -13.09 -9.75 -7.83
N LYS A 124 -14.23 -9.23 -7.36
CA LYS A 124 -14.73 -9.43 -6.00
C LYS A 124 -15.15 -10.88 -5.73
N VAL A 125 -15.91 -11.49 -6.64
CA VAL A 125 -16.36 -12.89 -6.49
C VAL A 125 -15.18 -13.86 -6.56
N ARG A 126 -14.23 -13.66 -7.50
CA ARG A 126 -13.00 -14.46 -7.58
C ARG A 126 -12.17 -14.39 -6.30
N SER A 127 -12.03 -13.20 -5.71
CA SER A 127 -11.35 -13.00 -4.43
C SER A 127 -12.08 -13.72 -3.28
N TYR A 128 -13.39 -13.61 -3.24
CA TYR A 128 -14.21 -14.31 -2.24
C TYR A 128 -14.07 -15.83 -2.33
N LEU A 129 -14.21 -16.42 -3.53
CA LEU A 129 -14.07 -17.85 -3.76
C LEU A 129 -12.68 -18.36 -3.38
N SER A 130 -11.64 -17.59 -3.71
CA SER A 130 -10.26 -17.92 -3.31
C SER A 130 -10.07 -17.91 -1.78
N ASN A 131 -10.61 -16.90 -1.11
CA ASN A 131 -10.54 -16.77 0.34
C ASN A 131 -11.34 -17.89 1.03
N ARG A 132 -12.51 -18.23 0.50
CA ARG A 132 -13.34 -19.33 1.00
C ARG A 132 -12.64 -20.67 0.88
N ALA A 133 -12.06 -20.96 -0.29
CA ALA A 133 -11.28 -22.19 -0.49
C ALA A 133 -10.05 -22.28 0.44
N GLN A 134 -9.40 -21.16 0.74
CA GLN A 134 -8.31 -21.09 1.71
C GLN A 134 -8.81 -21.33 3.15
N TRP A 135 -9.96 -20.76 3.51
CA TRP A 135 -10.58 -20.94 4.81
C TRP A 135 -10.96 -22.40 5.05
N GLU A 136 -11.59 -23.05 4.07
CA GLU A 136 -11.93 -24.48 4.10
C GLU A 136 -10.67 -25.35 4.27
N LYS A 137 -9.61 -25.11 3.49
CA LYS A 137 -8.31 -25.80 3.61
C LYS A 137 -7.63 -25.60 4.96
N SER A 138 -7.86 -24.48 5.63
CA SER A 138 -7.31 -24.21 6.98
C SER A 138 -8.06 -24.92 8.10
N GLY A 139 -9.10 -25.69 7.78
CA GLY A 139 -9.98 -26.36 8.75
C GLY A 139 -10.94 -25.41 9.45
N ALA A 140 -11.33 -24.32 8.80
CA ALA A 140 -12.33 -23.34 9.29
C ALA A 140 -12.00 -22.72 10.68
N LYS A 141 -10.71 -22.59 10.99
CA LYS A 141 -10.22 -22.09 12.30
C LYS A 141 -10.49 -20.61 12.58
N GLN A 142 -10.88 -19.85 11.59
CA GLN A 142 -11.25 -18.44 11.68
C GLN A 142 -12.69 -18.24 11.21
N GLY A 143 -13.27 -17.07 11.42
CA GLY A 143 -14.60 -16.77 10.92
C GLY A 143 -14.71 -16.95 9.40
N GLU A 144 -15.86 -17.38 8.93
CA GLU A 144 -16.13 -17.54 7.49
C GLU A 144 -15.93 -16.20 6.74
N PRO A 145 -15.33 -16.22 5.53
CA PRO A 145 -15.23 -15.02 4.71
C PRO A 145 -16.60 -14.44 4.40
N GLY A 146 -16.77 -13.13 4.66
CA GLY A 146 -18.00 -12.44 4.34
C GLY A 146 -18.25 -12.36 2.83
N LEU A 147 -19.52 -12.34 2.43
CA LEU A 147 -19.93 -12.16 1.04
C LEU A 147 -19.40 -10.85 0.45
N PRO A 148 -19.09 -10.81 -0.85
CA PRO A 148 -18.56 -9.61 -1.48
C PRO A 148 -19.60 -8.49 -1.49
N GLY A 149 -19.24 -7.32 -0.93
CA GLY A 149 -20.11 -6.15 -0.93
C GLY A 149 -20.01 -5.34 -2.22
N ALA A 150 -21.13 -4.78 -2.67
CA ALA A 150 -21.16 -3.91 -3.84
C ALA A 150 -20.68 -2.48 -3.56
N ARG A 151 -20.75 -2.01 -2.32
CA ARG A 151 -20.34 -0.66 -1.92
C ARG A 151 -18.84 -0.49 -1.99
N ASP A 152 -18.38 0.26 -2.98
CA ASP A 152 -16.98 0.59 -3.20
C ASP A 152 -16.89 1.77 -4.18
N HIS A 153 -15.71 2.28 -4.39
CA HIS A 153 -15.45 3.34 -5.36
C HIS A 153 -15.51 2.78 -6.79
N PRO A 154 -16.41 3.29 -7.66
CA PRO A 154 -16.54 2.75 -8.99
C PRO A 154 -15.34 3.05 -9.86
N THR A 155 -14.90 2.06 -10.63
CA THR A 155 -13.91 2.22 -11.68
C THR A 155 -14.57 2.86 -12.90
N LEU A 156 -13.95 3.92 -13.42
CA LEU A 156 -14.38 4.61 -14.63
C LEU A 156 -13.61 4.05 -15.82
N TYR A 157 -14.30 3.49 -16.79
CA TYR A 157 -13.65 3.02 -18.00
C TYR A 157 -13.17 4.17 -18.89
N GLN A 158 -12.19 3.89 -19.77
CA GLN A 158 -11.85 4.79 -20.86
C GLN A 158 -13.11 5.15 -21.67
N GLY A 159 -13.28 6.45 -21.97
CA GLY A 159 -14.48 6.96 -22.62
C GLY A 159 -15.62 7.40 -21.70
N THR A 160 -15.47 7.30 -20.36
CA THR A 160 -16.42 7.90 -19.39
C THR A 160 -15.78 8.98 -18.51
N CYS A 161 -14.46 9.11 -18.60
CA CYS A 161 -13.68 10.09 -17.86
C CYS A 161 -12.55 10.61 -18.75
N THR A 162 -12.48 11.93 -18.93
CA THR A 162 -11.42 12.61 -19.68
C THR A 162 -10.84 13.74 -18.84
N LEU A 163 -9.52 13.78 -18.70
CA LEU A 163 -8.80 14.86 -18.02
C LEU A 163 -8.29 15.88 -19.04
N HIS A 164 -8.70 17.13 -18.88
CA HIS A 164 -8.25 18.28 -19.67
C HIS A 164 -7.33 19.14 -18.81
N LEU A 165 -6.02 19.05 -19.05
CA LEU A 165 -4.99 19.83 -18.36
C LEU A 165 -4.64 21.13 -19.09
N GLU A 166 -4.83 21.17 -20.40
CA GLU A 166 -4.57 22.34 -21.25
C GLU A 166 -5.72 22.55 -22.21
N ARG A 167 -6.10 23.80 -22.39
CA ARG A 167 -7.02 24.25 -23.43
C ARG A 167 -6.38 25.46 -24.10
N ALA A 168 -6.47 25.52 -25.44
CA ALA A 168 -5.96 26.65 -26.21
C ALA A 168 -6.56 28.00 -25.74
N ASP A 169 -7.82 27.98 -25.27
CA ASP A 169 -8.61 29.18 -24.99
C ASP A 169 -8.91 29.42 -23.50
N SER A 170 -8.45 28.60 -22.57
CA SER A 170 -8.73 28.80 -21.15
C SER A 170 -7.69 28.18 -20.24
N THR A 171 -7.40 28.88 -19.14
CA THR A 171 -6.59 28.38 -18.02
C THR A 171 -7.33 27.37 -17.14
N GLN A 172 -8.58 27.04 -17.47
CA GLN A 172 -9.39 26.14 -16.65
C GLN A 172 -9.07 24.69 -16.97
N ARG A 173 -8.59 24.00 -15.95
CA ARG A 173 -8.38 22.55 -15.92
C ARG A 173 -9.63 21.88 -15.41
N PHE A 174 -10.07 20.81 -16.05
CA PHE A 174 -11.26 20.09 -15.63
C PHE A 174 -11.17 18.60 -15.94
N VAL A 175 -11.92 17.83 -15.18
CA VAL A 175 -12.25 16.43 -15.48
C VAL A 175 -13.65 16.41 -16.04
N GLN A 176 -13.79 15.86 -17.24
CA GLN A 176 -15.09 15.59 -17.85
C GLN A 176 -15.52 14.18 -17.51
N LEU A 177 -16.68 14.04 -16.90
CA LEU A 177 -17.26 12.75 -16.49
C LEU A 177 -18.62 12.55 -17.14
N LYS A 178 -18.87 11.31 -17.59
CA LYS A 178 -20.22 10.91 -17.96
C LYS A 178 -20.97 10.50 -16.70
N VAL A 179 -21.95 11.28 -16.27
CA VAL A 179 -22.68 11.10 -15.02
C VAL A 179 -24.16 10.90 -15.26
N TYR A 180 -24.84 10.27 -14.31
CA TYR A 180 -26.29 10.13 -14.29
C TYR A 180 -26.90 11.28 -13.49
N ASP A 181 -27.76 12.06 -14.12
CA ASP A 181 -28.40 13.25 -13.53
C ASP A 181 -29.73 12.93 -12.80
N GLY A 182 -30.08 11.67 -12.71
CA GLY A 182 -31.38 11.19 -12.18
C GLY A 182 -32.37 10.79 -13.28
N LYS A 183 -32.12 11.18 -14.55
CA LYS A 183 -32.95 10.87 -15.72
C LYS A 183 -32.14 10.26 -16.85
N THR A 184 -31.05 10.91 -17.20
CA THR A 184 -30.21 10.53 -18.35
C THR A 184 -28.72 10.55 -18.00
N TRP A 185 -27.90 9.94 -18.88
CA TRP A 185 -26.45 9.97 -18.77
C TRP A 185 -25.87 11.12 -19.58
N THR A 186 -25.33 12.13 -18.91
CA THR A 186 -24.80 13.36 -19.51
C THR A 186 -23.32 13.57 -19.23
N TRP A 187 -22.68 14.39 -20.06
CA TRP A 187 -21.30 14.80 -19.84
C TRP A 187 -21.23 16.07 -19.00
N VAL A 188 -20.54 16.02 -17.87
CA VAL A 188 -20.38 17.15 -16.95
C VAL A 188 -18.91 17.47 -16.73
N ASN A 189 -18.56 18.75 -16.82
CA ASN A 189 -17.21 19.26 -16.55
C ASN A 189 -17.08 19.64 -15.07
N TYR A 190 -16.11 19.02 -14.41
CA TYR A 190 -15.75 19.31 -13.02
C TYR A 190 -14.40 20.04 -13.00
N PRO A 191 -14.36 21.34 -12.63
CA PRO A 191 -13.10 22.04 -12.50
C PRO A 191 -12.17 21.35 -11.48
N VAL A 192 -10.86 21.39 -11.73
CA VAL A 192 -9.85 20.79 -10.85
C VAL A 192 -8.67 21.72 -10.66
N LYS A 193 -7.98 21.60 -9.51
CA LYS A 193 -6.69 22.24 -9.25
C LYS A 193 -5.60 21.18 -9.33
N ALA A 194 -4.96 21.06 -10.49
CA ALA A 194 -3.82 20.17 -10.65
C ALA A 194 -2.55 20.85 -10.11
N SER A 195 -1.91 20.25 -9.12
CA SER A 195 -0.62 20.71 -8.63
C SER A 195 0.50 20.33 -9.61
N ARG A 196 1.64 21.06 -9.59
CA ARG A 196 2.82 20.68 -10.36
C ARG A 196 3.26 19.24 -10.11
N TYR A 197 3.15 18.76 -8.87
CA TYR A 197 3.45 17.38 -8.49
C TYR A 197 2.52 16.37 -9.20
N PHE A 198 1.20 16.67 -9.27
CA PHE A 198 0.26 15.84 -10.01
C PHE A 198 0.63 15.77 -11.49
N GLU A 199 0.86 16.93 -12.13
CA GLU A 199 1.15 16.99 -13.56
C GLU A 199 2.42 16.25 -13.95
N GLN A 200 3.50 16.43 -13.19
CA GLN A 200 4.75 15.70 -13.42
C GLN A 200 4.56 14.19 -13.36
N ARG A 201 3.75 13.71 -12.43
CA ARG A 201 3.50 12.27 -12.31
C ARG A 201 2.52 11.77 -13.35
N TYR A 202 1.48 12.52 -13.64
CA TYR A 202 0.49 12.13 -14.63
C TYR A 202 1.07 12.06 -16.04
N ARG A 203 1.93 13.01 -16.42
CA ARG A 203 2.58 13.08 -17.75
C ARG A 203 3.82 12.20 -17.90
N ASP A 204 4.23 11.48 -16.88
CA ASP A 204 5.41 10.61 -16.92
C ASP A 204 5.13 9.40 -17.84
N ALA A 205 5.65 9.47 -19.07
CA ALA A 205 5.45 8.47 -20.11
C ALA A 205 5.99 7.06 -19.77
N SER A 206 6.84 6.96 -18.73
CA SER A 206 7.33 5.65 -18.25
C SER A 206 6.26 4.84 -17.48
N TRP A 207 5.08 5.42 -17.25
CA TRP A 207 3.95 4.81 -16.57
C TRP A 207 2.71 4.76 -17.45
N GLU A 208 2.14 3.58 -17.59
CA GLU A 208 0.90 3.36 -18.33
C GLU A 208 -0.32 3.74 -17.47
N HIS A 209 -1.24 4.51 -18.02
CA HIS A 209 -2.49 4.86 -17.36
C HIS A 209 -3.47 3.68 -17.37
N LYS A 210 -4.11 3.44 -16.23
CA LYS A 210 -5.23 2.52 -16.09
C LYS A 210 -6.53 3.28 -15.85
N SER A 211 -7.64 2.56 -15.88
CA SER A 211 -8.97 3.13 -15.72
C SER A 211 -9.08 3.95 -14.42
N PRO A 212 -9.54 5.21 -14.47
CA PRO A 212 -9.71 6.04 -13.30
C PRO A 212 -10.74 5.47 -12.33
N VAL A 213 -10.67 5.91 -11.07
CA VAL A 213 -11.62 5.53 -10.02
C VAL A 213 -12.26 6.79 -9.45
N LEU A 214 -13.58 6.83 -9.42
CA LEU A 214 -14.35 7.91 -8.80
C LEU A 214 -14.51 7.65 -7.31
N VAL A 215 -14.11 8.60 -6.48
CA VAL A 215 -14.19 8.53 -5.01
C VAL A 215 -15.06 9.66 -4.52
N VAL A 216 -16.29 9.35 -4.12
CA VAL A 216 -17.23 10.32 -3.57
C VAL A 216 -17.35 10.10 -2.07
N ARG A 217 -17.13 11.17 -1.30
CA ARG A 217 -17.25 11.20 0.17
C ARG A 217 -18.25 12.26 0.58
N ALA A 218 -18.70 12.25 1.83
CA ALA A 218 -19.72 13.19 2.31
C ALA A 218 -19.45 14.67 1.97
N LYS A 219 -18.18 15.10 1.97
CA LYS A 219 -17.80 16.51 1.76
C LYS A 219 -16.89 16.76 0.57
N SER A 220 -16.50 15.74 -0.18
CA SER A 220 -15.55 15.87 -1.30
C SER A 220 -15.77 14.79 -2.35
N ALA A 221 -15.33 15.08 -3.56
CA ALA A 221 -15.23 14.08 -4.61
C ALA A 221 -13.84 14.17 -5.25
N GLU A 222 -13.28 13.03 -5.60
CA GLU A 222 -11.94 12.91 -6.20
C GLU A 222 -11.99 11.94 -7.37
N VAL A 223 -11.14 12.16 -8.36
CA VAL A 223 -10.83 11.15 -9.36
C VAL A 223 -9.40 10.68 -9.14
N HIS A 224 -9.23 9.39 -8.97
CA HIS A 224 -7.95 8.74 -8.81
C HIS A 224 -7.52 8.16 -10.15
N PHE A 225 -6.31 8.45 -10.58
CA PHE A 225 -5.70 7.97 -11.82
C PHE A 225 -4.61 6.95 -11.49
N PRO A 226 -4.92 5.64 -11.52
CA PRO A 226 -3.93 4.59 -11.34
C PRO A 226 -2.99 4.53 -12.55
N GLN A 227 -1.72 4.28 -12.27
CA GLN A 227 -0.69 4.09 -13.28
C GLN A 227 0.12 2.85 -12.92
N ILE A 228 0.57 2.12 -13.92
CA ILE A 228 1.42 0.94 -13.76
C ILE A 228 2.71 1.09 -14.56
N LYS A 229 3.74 0.39 -14.10
CA LYS A 229 5.02 0.30 -14.78
C LYS A 229 5.53 -1.14 -14.70
N GLU A 230 5.87 -1.73 -15.83
CA GLU A 230 6.56 -3.02 -15.88
C GLU A 230 7.99 -2.86 -15.37
N ILE A 231 8.39 -3.74 -14.46
CA ILE A 231 9.71 -3.71 -13.83
C ILE A 231 10.43 -5.02 -14.14
N ALA A 232 11.55 -4.90 -14.80
CA ALA A 232 12.50 -5.99 -14.98
C ALA A 232 13.35 -6.10 -13.70
N ALA A 233 12.93 -6.93 -12.74
CA ALA A 233 13.68 -7.18 -11.52
C ALA A 233 14.46 -8.50 -11.62
N LYS A 234 15.75 -8.50 -11.25
CA LYS A 234 16.56 -9.72 -11.13
C LYS A 234 15.98 -10.62 -10.02
N LYS A 235 16.11 -11.94 -10.17
CA LYS A 235 15.74 -12.84 -9.08
C LYS A 235 16.78 -12.74 -7.95
N VAL A 236 16.32 -12.79 -6.70
CA VAL A 236 17.21 -12.72 -5.51
C VAL A 236 18.30 -13.81 -5.54
N LYS A 237 17.98 -15.01 -6.03
CA LYS A 237 18.95 -16.10 -6.19
C LYS A 237 20.13 -15.70 -7.09
N ASP A 238 19.81 -15.11 -8.23
CA ASP A 238 20.80 -14.70 -9.22
C ASP A 238 21.64 -13.50 -8.70
N SER A 239 21.00 -12.60 -7.93
CA SER A 239 21.70 -11.48 -7.31
C SER A 239 22.72 -11.91 -6.26
N LYS A 240 22.45 -12.98 -5.49
CA LYS A 240 23.41 -13.50 -4.48
C LYS A 240 24.71 -14.07 -5.08
N LEU A 241 24.67 -14.48 -6.34
CA LEU A 241 25.82 -15.03 -7.05
C LEU A 241 26.71 -13.93 -7.68
N ASP A 242 26.25 -12.69 -7.67
CA ASP A 242 27.00 -11.56 -8.21
C ASP A 242 28.09 -11.12 -7.21
N PRO A 243 29.37 -11.25 -7.55
CA PRO A 243 30.47 -10.87 -6.67
C PRO A 243 30.54 -9.35 -6.40
N ASN A 244 29.90 -8.56 -7.28
CA ASN A 244 29.85 -7.11 -7.16
C ASN A 244 28.53 -6.60 -6.57
N LEU A 245 27.73 -7.50 -5.98
CA LEU A 245 26.43 -7.12 -5.43
C LEU A 245 26.57 -6.05 -4.35
N VAL A 246 25.92 -4.92 -4.58
CA VAL A 246 25.72 -3.91 -3.54
C VAL A 246 24.43 -4.20 -2.80
N THR A 247 24.48 -4.19 -1.48
CA THR A 247 23.34 -4.36 -0.61
C THR A 247 23.07 -3.08 0.18
N VAL A 248 21.80 -2.72 0.31
CA VAL A 248 21.33 -1.55 1.07
C VAL A 248 20.51 -2.08 2.24
N ALA A 249 21.08 -2.09 3.43
CA ALA A 249 20.39 -2.59 4.63
C ALA A 249 19.78 -1.45 5.43
N VAL A 250 18.58 -1.67 5.93
CA VAL A 250 17.82 -0.68 6.71
C VAL A 250 17.45 -1.26 8.06
N ASP A 251 18.01 -0.67 9.13
CA ASP A 251 17.53 -0.86 10.50
C ASP A 251 16.51 0.22 10.84
N LEU A 252 15.31 -0.21 11.26
CA LEU A 252 14.19 0.67 11.63
C LEU A 252 14.09 0.76 13.14
N ASN A 253 14.40 1.92 13.69
CA ASN A 253 14.53 2.11 15.13
C ASN A 253 13.53 3.12 15.71
N VAL A 254 13.64 3.35 17.02
CA VAL A 254 12.81 4.28 17.79
C VAL A 254 13.44 5.66 17.88
N CYS A 255 14.76 5.75 17.95
CA CYS A 255 15.51 7.01 18.11
C CYS A 255 15.84 7.64 16.76
N ASN A 256 16.39 6.85 15.84
CA ASN A 256 16.46 7.18 14.43
C ASN A 256 15.31 6.46 13.74
N LEU A 257 14.61 7.10 12.83
CA LEU A 257 13.54 6.44 12.07
C LEU A 257 14.11 5.32 11.20
N ALA A 258 15.31 5.52 10.64
CA ALA A 258 16.07 4.50 9.94
C ALA A 258 17.57 4.77 10.00
N VAL A 259 18.36 3.71 10.01
CA VAL A 259 19.79 3.73 9.66
C VAL A 259 19.97 2.88 8.40
N ILE A 260 20.50 3.49 7.36
CA ILE A 260 20.71 2.88 6.06
C ILE A 260 22.20 2.68 5.85
N THR A 261 22.63 1.45 5.69
CA THR A 261 24.03 1.11 5.41
C THR A 261 24.14 0.47 4.04
N VAL A 262 25.04 0.97 3.21
CA VAL A 262 25.35 0.44 1.89
C VAL A 262 26.67 -0.30 1.92
N ARG A 263 26.69 -1.52 1.43
CA ARG A 263 27.90 -2.34 1.39
C ARG A 263 28.07 -3.06 0.05
N ALA A 264 29.33 -3.14 -0.37
CA ALA A 264 29.79 -4.09 -1.36
C ALA A 264 30.64 -5.13 -0.60
N HIS A 265 30.12 -6.35 -0.42
CA HIS A 265 30.70 -7.37 0.45
C HIS A 265 31.06 -6.83 1.86
N GLU A 266 32.35 -6.82 2.22
CA GLU A 266 32.80 -6.35 3.51
C GLU A 266 33.02 -4.83 3.58
N THR A 267 33.07 -4.15 2.44
CA THR A 267 33.32 -2.71 2.37
C THR A 267 32.06 -1.92 2.59
N VAL A 268 32.07 -1.02 3.57
CA VAL A 268 30.99 -0.03 3.77
C VAL A 268 31.21 1.12 2.80
N LEU A 269 30.26 1.34 1.92
CA LEU A 269 30.30 2.42 0.92
C LEU A 269 29.67 3.70 1.45
N GLU A 270 28.56 3.59 2.18
CA GLU A 270 27.82 4.73 2.68
C GLU A 270 27.01 4.35 3.94
N THR A 271 26.81 5.32 4.84
CA THR A 271 25.88 5.22 5.96
C THR A 271 25.05 6.49 6.08
N VAL A 272 23.74 6.36 6.15
CA VAL A 272 22.79 7.46 6.29
C VAL A 272 21.93 7.27 7.53
N PHE A 273 21.94 8.26 8.42
CA PHE A 273 21.05 8.31 9.58
C PHE A 273 19.86 9.20 9.26
N VAL A 274 18.66 8.64 9.38
CA VAL A 274 17.40 9.38 9.20
C VAL A 274 16.77 9.61 10.57
N THR A 275 16.82 10.84 11.04
CA THR A 275 16.28 11.24 12.36
C THR A 275 14.78 11.55 12.29
N ASP A 276 14.13 11.64 13.45
CA ASP A 276 12.70 11.92 13.53
C ASP A 276 12.32 13.40 13.43
N HIS A 277 13.31 14.30 13.36
CA HIS A 277 13.15 15.76 13.25
C HIS A 277 12.07 16.34 14.20
N GLY A 278 11.92 15.79 15.40
CA GLY A 278 10.93 16.24 16.38
C GLY A 278 9.51 15.68 16.19
N LEU A 279 9.31 14.70 15.32
CA LEU A 279 8.04 14.03 15.09
C LEU A 279 7.45 13.47 16.41
N ASP A 280 8.27 12.81 17.23
CA ASP A 280 7.87 12.26 18.52
C ASP A 280 7.33 13.35 19.47
N GLN A 281 7.98 14.51 19.49
CA GLN A 281 7.54 15.65 20.34
C GLN A 281 6.22 16.23 19.83
N ALA A 282 6.09 16.42 18.51
CA ALA A 282 4.86 16.91 17.89
C ALA A 282 3.69 15.96 18.15
N ARG A 283 3.89 14.66 17.92
CA ARG A 283 2.91 13.61 18.23
C ARG A 283 2.51 13.60 19.70
N PHE A 284 3.48 13.74 20.59
CA PHE A 284 3.23 13.75 22.03
C PHE A 284 2.37 14.93 22.46
N ARG A 285 2.57 16.11 21.87
CA ARG A 285 1.70 17.29 22.11
C ARG A 285 0.24 17.01 21.75
N HIS A 286 0.00 16.39 20.60
CA HIS A 286 -1.36 16.02 20.19
C HIS A 286 -1.98 14.93 21.07
N LEU A 287 -1.21 13.93 21.48
CA LEU A 287 -1.68 12.90 22.42
C LEU A 287 -2.04 13.48 23.80
N LYS A 288 -1.28 14.47 24.29
CA LYS A 288 -1.64 15.20 25.51
C LYS A 288 -2.97 15.96 25.37
N ARG A 289 -3.20 16.60 24.22
CA ARG A 289 -4.48 17.28 23.92
C ARG A 289 -5.65 16.31 23.91
N ILE A 290 -5.48 15.15 23.28
CA ILE A 290 -6.50 14.08 23.28
C ILE A 290 -6.79 13.62 24.71
N ALA A 291 -5.76 13.30 25.50
CA ALA A 291 -5.92 12.86 26.87
C ALA A 291 -6.63 13.90 27.74
N LYS A 292 -6.29 15.21 27.60
CA LYS A 292 -6.99 16.30 28.33
C LYS A 292 -8.47 16.36 27.92
N LYS A 293 -8.81 16.29 26.63
CA LYS A 293 -10.20 16.30 26.19
C LYS A 293 -10.97 15.07 26.66
N GLN A 294 -10.36 13.89 26.64
CA GLN A 294 -10.98 12.66 27.14
C GLN A 294 -11.23 12.74 28.65
N TRP A 295 -10.31 13.34 29.41
CA TRP A 295 -10.52 13.55 30.85
C TRP A 295 -11.67 14.52 31.12
N GLN A 296 -11.81 15.59 30.32
CA GLN A 296 -12.88 16.58 30.43
C GLN A 296 -14.27 16.04 30.07
N SER A 297 -14.35 15.17 29.09
CA SER A 297 -15.60 14.58 28.56
C SER A 297 -15.97 13.22 29.19
N GLY A 298 -15.21 12.75 30.19
CA GLY A 298 -15.38 11.42 30.75
C GLY A 298 -14.74 10.30 29.94
N THR A 299 -14.90 9.07 30.38
CA THR A 299 -14.34 7.88 29.69
C THR A 299 -15.10 7.64 28.39
N PRO A 300 -14.42 7.54 27.24
CA PRO A 300 -15.09 7.25 25.98
C PRO A 300 -15.82 5.91 26.02
N VAL A 301 -17.05 5.88 25.59
CA VAL A 301 -17.82 4.65 25.42
C VAL A 301 -17.18 3.84 24.29
N ARG A 302 -17.10 2.51 24.45
CA ARG A 302 -16.53 1.61 23.43
C ARG A 302 -17.33 1.74 22.14
N GLY A 303 -16.66 2.11 21.05
CA GLY A 303 -17.28 2.37 19.75
C GLY A 303 -17.47 3.86 19.43
N GLU A 304 -17.37 4.75 20.37
CA GLU A 304 -17.38 6.19 20.11
C GLU A 304 -16.02 6.68 19.60
N HIS A 305 -16.04 7.37 18.49
CA HIS A 305 -14.85 7.96 17.88
C HIS A 305 -14.64 9.41 18.30
N SER A 306 -14.29 9.62 19.57
CA SER A 306 -13.95 10.96 20.06
C SER A 306 -12.63 11.47 19.48
N ASN A 307 -12.50 12.80 19.32
CA ASN A 307 -11.27 13.46 18.84
C ASN A 307 -10.76 13.02 17.46
N GLN A 308 -11.64 12.63 16.56
CA GLN A 308 -11.29 12.13 15.22
C GLN A 308 -10.34 13.04 14.42
N GLN A 309 -10.50 14.37 14.53
CA GLN A 309 -9.63 15.32 13.83
C GLN A 309 -8.17 15.26 14.33
N LEU A 310 -7.97 15.16 15.65
CA LEU A 310 -6.64 15.05 16.25
C LEU A 310 -5.99 13.71 15.89
N TRP A 311 -6.76 12.62 15.91
CA TRP A 311 -6.26 11.31 15.48
C TRP A 311 -5.89 11.29 14.01
N ARG A 312 -6.73 11.85 13.12
CA ARG A 312 -6.39 12.00 11.68
C ARG A 312 -5.13 12.81 11.47
N HIS A 313 -4.95 13.89 12.24
CA HIS A 313 -3.74 14.70 12.16
C HIS A 313 -2.48 13.90 12.52
N ILE A 314 -2.54 13.12 13.61
CA ILE A 314 -1.45 12.21 14.01
C ILE A 314 -1.17 11.17 12.91
N ASP A 315 -2.21 10.60 12.32
CA ASP A 315 -2.06 9.62 11.24
C ASP A 315 -1.43 10.23 9.97
N HIS A 316 -1.82 11.45 9.60
CA HIS A 316 -1.20 12.17 8.49
C HIS A 316 0.28 12.47 8.75
N MET A 317 0.63 12.94 9.96
CA MET A 317 2.03 13.15 10.36
C MET A 317 2.85 11.86 10.27
N ASN A 318 2.29 10.74 10.72
CA ASN A 318 2.92 9.44 10.67
C ASN A 318 3.11 8.94 9.24
N GLU A 319 2.11 9.15 8.38
CA GLU A 319 2.16 8.75 6.97
C GLU A 319 3.19 9.59 6.21
N ASP A 320 3.19 10.91 6.41
CA ASP A 320 4.16 11.80 5.79
C ASP A 320 5.60 11.46 6.19
N ALA A 321 5.87 11.28 7.47
CA ALA A 321 7.17 10.86 7.96
C ALA A 321 7.62 9.50 7.36
N ALA A 322 6.71 8.54 7.26
CA ALA A 322 7.02 7.25 6.65
C ALA A 322 7.35 7.39 5.16
N HIS A 323 6.63 8.25 4.43
CA HIS A 323 6.92 8.56 3.04
C HIS A 323 8.27 9.27 2.84
N GLN A 324 8.64 10.19 3.74
CA GLN A 324 9.94 10.90 3.69
C GLN A 324 11.10 9.91 3.91
N VAL A 325 11.00 9.04 4.93
CA VAL A 325 12.01 8.00 5.17
C VAL A 325 12.11 7.04 3.98
N ALA A 326 10.97 6.57 3.47
CA ALA A 326 10.91 5.68 2.31
C ALA A 326 11.48 6.33 1.04
N ARG A 327 11.29 7.63 0.87
CA ARG A 327 11.90 8.41 -0.21
C ARG A 327 13.44 8.42 -0.05
N ARG A 328 13.94 8.66 1.17
CA ARG A 328 15.38 8.67 1.43
C ARG A 328 16.01 7.31 1.17
N ILE A 329 15.34 6.21 1.54
CA ILE A 329 15.77 4.84 1.21
C ILE A 329 15.86 4.66 -0.30
N ALA A 330 14.84 5.05 -1.05
CA ALA A 330 14.81 4.93 -2.51
C ALA A 330 15.89 5.80 -3.19
N GLU A 331 16.17 7.00 -2.69
CA GLU A 331 17.26 7.88 -3.16
C GLU A 331 18.64 7.24 -2.94
N VAL A 332 18.85 6.55 -1.81
CA VAL A 332 20.06 5.79 -1.58
C VAL A 332 20.16 4.63 -2.58
N CYS A 333 19.11 3.84 -2.75
CA CYS A 333 19.10 2.73 -3.71
C CYS A 333 19.37 3.21 -5.15
N ALA A 334 18.86 4.37 -5.55
CA ALA A 334 19.04 4.93 -6.89
C ALA A 334 20.51 5.22 -7.24
N ARG A 335 21.36 5.49 -6.23
CA ARG A 335 22.79 5.71 -6.44
C ARG A 335 23.57 4.43 -6.73
N TYR A 336 22.97 3.27 -6.46
CA TYR A 336 23.60 1.95 -6.61
C TYR A 336 22.72 1.04 -7.49
N PRO A 337 22.74 1.22 -8.81
CA PRO A 337 21.93 0.42 -9.74
C PRO A 337 22.20 -1.08 -9.57
N GLY A 338 21.12 -1.88 -9.56
CA GLY A 338 21.23 -3.32 -9.35
C GLY A 338 21.40 -3.78 -7.90
N CYS A 339 21.38 -2.87 -6.94
CA CYS A 339 21.44 -3.21 -5.52
C CYS A 339 20.22 -4.03 -5.06
N VAL A 340 20.38 -4.70 -3.92
CA VAL A 340 19.29 -5.38 -3.19
C VAL A 340 19.02 -4.64 -1.90
N LEU A 341 17.73 -4.28 -1.67
CA LEU A 341 17.29 -3.62 -0.45
C LEU A 341 16.95 -4.67 0.61
N LEU A 342 17.50 -4.52 1.80
CA LEU A 342 17.34 -5.44 2.92
C LEU A 342 16.57 -4.80 4.07
N PHE A 343 15.52 -5.46 4.55
CA PHE A 343 14.81 -5.12 5.78
C PHE A 343 14.80 -6.29 6.76
N GLU A 344 14.73 -5.98 8.04
CA GLU A 344 14.44 -6.99 9.05
C GLU A 344 12.98 -7.44 9.02
N ARG A 345 12.75 -8.75 9.20
CA ARG A 345 11.39 -9.32 9.35
C ARG A 345 10.87 -9.09 10.77
N LEU A 346 10.15 -7.98 10.98
CA LEU A 346 9.70 -7.54 12.30
C LEU A 346 8.19 -7.78 12.56
N ARG A 347 7.59 -8.81 11.95
CA ARG A 347 6.13 -9.04 11.94
C ARG A 347 5.47 -9.22 13.32
N LYS A 348 6.23 -9.57 14.37
CA LYS A 348 5.69 -9.95 15.70
C LYS A 348 5.97 -8.96 16.83
N ILE A 349 6.54 -7.79 16.54
CA ILE A 349 6.86 -6.82 17.60
C ILE A 349 5.62 -5.98 17.91
N LYS A 350 4.86 -6.41 18.91
CA LYS A 350 3.75 -5.64 19.49
C LYS A 350 4.18 -4.98 20.81
N ALA A 351 3.55 -3.85 21.17
CA ALA A 351 3.66 -3.31 22.51
C ALA A 351 3.09 -4.34 23.50
N LYS A 352 3.90 -4.76 24.47
CA LYS A 352 3.44 -5.69 25.52
C LYS A 352 2.71 -4.87 26.59
N GLY A 353 1.46 -5.26 26.90
CA GLY A 353 0.74 -4.71 28.04
C GLY A 353 1.48 -5.03 29.35
N GLY A 354 1.29 -4.16 30.35
CA GLY A 354 1.46 -4.44 31.78
C GLY A 354 2.78 -4.04 32.35
N SER A 355 3.93 -4.03 32.03
CA SER A 355 5.01 -3.90 33.06
C SER A 355 6.16 -2.95 32.81
N LYS A 356 6.25 -2.26 31.71
CA LYS A 356 7.46 -1.44 31.43
C LYS A 356 7.07 -0.08 30.90
N SER A 357 7.85 0.90 31.29
CA SER A 357 7.70 2.33 31.00
C SER A 357 6.56 2.71 30.02
N ARG A 358 5.50 3.34 30.52
CA ARG A 358 4.37 3.87 29.71
C ARG A 358 4.88 4.68 28.51
N ARG A 359 5.99 5.41 28.68
CA ARG A 359 6.65 6.19 27.63
C ARG A 359 7.18 5.29 26.50
N MET A 360 7.82 4.17 26.82
CA MET A 360 8.37 3.25 25.82
C MET A 360 7.27 2.48 25.08
N ASN A 361 6.24 2.04 25.79
CA ASN A 361 5.09 1.37 25.16
C ASN A 361 4.35 2.31 24.22
N ARG A 362 4.22 3.60 24.58
CA ARG A 362 3.67 4.63 23.69
C ARG A 362 4.52 4.81 22.43
N LYS A 363 5.85 4.91 22.56
CA LYS A 363 6.75 4.99 21.42
C LYS A 363 6.61 3.76 20.51
N ARG A 364 6.49 2.55 21.06
CA ARG A 364 6.30 1.32 20.31
C ARG A 364 4.95 1.25 19.59
N ALA A 365 3.88 1.70 20.23
CA ALA A 365 2.56 1.73 19.62
C ALA A 365 2.49 2.62 18.36
N HIS A 366 3.32 3.67 18.32
CA HIS A 366 3.39 4.60 17.21
C HIS A 366 4.61 4.39 16.27
N GLN A 367 5.24 3.23 16.34
CA GLN A 367 6.36 2.92 15.43
C GLN A 367 5.91 2.88 13.97
N LEU A 368 6.66 3.58 13.13
CA LEU A 368 6.38 3.67 11.69
C LEU A 368 6.93 2.49 10.88
N ARG A 369 7.52 1.48 11.51
CA ARG A 369 8.23 0.36 10.87
C ARG A 369 7.45 -0.27 9.73
N GLY A 370 6.20 -0.65 9.97
CA GLY A 370 5.37 -1.27 8.95
C GLY A 370 5.07 -0.34 7.76
N LYS A 371 4.82 0.94 8.04
CA LYS A 371 4.58 1.95 7.00
C LYS A 371 5.85 2.23 6.19
N ILE A 372 6.99 2.42 6.86
CA ILE A 372 8.29 2.65 6.21
C ILE A 372 8.70 1.44 5.36
N ASN A 373 8.58 0.22 5.89
CA ASN A 373 8.88 -1.00 5.14
C ASN A 373 8.02 -1.08 3.86
N ARG A 374 6.70 -0.91 3.99
CA ARG A 374 5.78 -0.95 2.84
C ARG A 374 6.14 0.09 1.79
N HIS A 375 6.22 1.38 2.17
CA HIS A 375 6.52 2.45 1.23
C HIS A 375 7.96 2.40 0.68
N GLY A 376 8.93 1.94 1.49
CA GLY A 376 10.31 1.73 1.05
C GLY A 376 10.39 0.68 -0.05
N ARG A 377 9.73 -0.46 0.15
CA ARG A 377 9.63 -1.53 -0.84
C ARG A 377 8.97 -1.06 -2.14
N GLU A 378 7.83 -0.38 -2.03
CA GLU A 378 7.09 0.13 -3.19
C GLU A 378 7.93 1.11 -4.02
N LYS A 379 8.60 2.07 -3.35
CA LYS A 379 9.44 3.07 -4.03
C LYS A 379 10.71 2.48 -4.62
N ALA A 380 11.37 1.58 -3.91
CA ALA A 380 12.56 0.87 -4.39
C ALA A 380 12.21 -0.04 -5.57
N PHE A 381 11.11 -0.80 -5.47
CA PHE A 381 10.65 -1.66 -6.56
C PHE A 381 10.30 -0.87 -7.83
N ALA A 382 9.71 0.32 -7.72
CA ALA A 382 9.46 1.20 -8.86
C ALA A 382 10.74 1.65 -9.62
N GLN A 383 11.91 1.49 -9.00
CA GLN A 383 13.24 1.74 -9.56
C GLN A 383 13.96 0.44 -10.00
N GLY A 384 13.31 -0.71 -9.94
CA GLY A 384 13.89 -1.99 -10.29
C GLY A 384 14.65 -2.69 -9.15
N VAL A 385 14.63 -2.12 -7.94
CA VAL A 385 15.35 -2.66 -6.79
C VAL A 385 14.51 -3.72 -6.09
N VAL A 386 15.05 -4.93 -5.98
CA VAL A 386 14.41 -6.04 -5.27
C VAL A 386 14.61 -5.87 -3.77
N THR A 387 13.57 -6.19 -2.99
CA THR A 387 13.63 -6.14 -1.53
C THR A 387 13.58 -7.54 -0.92
N VAL A 388 14.44 -7.78 0.06
CA VAL A 388 14.50 -9.02 0.84
C VAL A 388 14.24 -8.72 2.31
N GLU A 389 13.41 -9.53 2.96
CA GLU A 389 13.27 -9.52 4.43
C GLU A 389 14.14 -10.60 5.03
N VAL A 390 15.10 -10.20 5.86
CA VAL A 390 16.03 -11.11 6.56
C VAL A 390 15.55 -11.39 7.99
N ASN A 391 16.11 -12.45 8.60
CA ASN A 391 15.81 -12.77 9.99
C ASN A 391 16.38 -11.70 10.93
N ALA A 392 15.52 -11.12 11.76
CA ALA A 392 15.90 -10.10 12.74
C ALA A 392 16.52 -10.66 14.03
N HIS A 393 16.63 -11.99 14.16
CA HIS A 393 17.13 -12.61 15.39
C HIS A 393 18.58 -12.22 15.62
N GLY A 394 18.86 -11.53 16.72
CA GLY A 394 20.21 -11.23 17.19
C GLY A 394 20.91 -10.04 16.53
N THR A 395 20.37 -9.45 15.44
CA THR A 395 21.01 -8.32 14.73
C THR A 395 21.49 -7.19 15.62
N SER A 396 20.76 -6.89 16.70
CA SER A 396 21.09 -5.85 17.68
C SER A 396 21.89 -6.35 18.90
N GLN A 397 22.21 -7.65 18.98
CA GLN A 397 22.86 -8.27 20.15
C GLN A 397 24.27 -8.74 19.88
N TYR A 398 24.63 -8.95 18.63
CA TYR A 398 25.91 -9.51 18.25
C TYR A 398 26.78 -8.48 17.53
N CYS A 399 28.06 -8.63 17.67
CA CYS A 399 29.07 -7.78 17.05
C CYS A 399 29.11 -8.02 15.54
N SER A 400 28.96 -6.96 14.75
CA SER A 400 29.08 -7.05 13.30
C SER A 400 30.49 -7.37 12.78
N ARG A 401 31.52 -7.27 13.66
CA ARG A 401 32.90 -7.54 13.29
C ARG A 401 33.32 -8.96 13.59
N CYS A 402 32.97 -9.53 14.75
CA CYS A 402 33.43 -10.85 15.18
C CYS A 402 32.33 -11.85 15.53
N GLY A 403 31.06 -11.48 15.44
CA GLY A 403 29.93 -12.34 15.76
C GLY A 403 29.69 -12.61 17.26
N ALA A 404 30.54 -12.14 18.16
CA ALA A 404 30.36 -12.34 19.59
C ALA A 404 29.26 -11.50 20.17
N LYS A 405 28.65 -11.95 21.26
CA LYS A 405 27.59 -11.20 21.94
C LYS A 405 28.17 -9.98 22.64
N GLY A 406 27.58 -8.81 22.38
CA GLY A 406 27.95 -7.55 22.99
C GLY A 406 26.84 -6.91 23.79
N GLU A 407 27.11 -5.72 24.32
CA GLU A 407 26.22 -4.99 25.20
C GLU A 407 26.02 -3.55 24.72
N ARG A 408 24.83 -3.00 24.94
CA ARG A 408 24.55 -1.59 24.66
C ARG A 408 24.91 -0.73 25.85
N PHE A 409 25.46 0.44 25.59
CA PHE A 409 25.85 1.39 26.61
C PHE A 409 25.62 2.84 26.17
N SER A 410 25.75 3.76 27.11
CA SER A 410 25.81 5.22 26.88
C SER A 410 26.89 5.80 27.78
N TYR A 411 27.53 6.88 27.36
CA TYR A 411 28.41 7.63 28.22
C TYR A 411 27.60 8.51 29.18
N GLN A 412 27.90 8.45 30.48
CA GLN A 412 27.43 9.34 31.52
C GLN A 412 28.66 9.84 32.30
N GLN A 413 28.84 11.14 32.36
CA GLN A 413 30.01 11.78 33.00
C GLN A 413 31.35 11.16 32.58
N GLY A 414 31.51 10.85 31.28
CA GLY A 414 32.73 10.23 30.73
C GLY A 414 32.86 8.72 30.96
N GLN A 415 32.01 8.08 31.76
CA GLN A 415 32.06 6.65 32.05
C GLN A 415 31.05 5.87 31.19
N ARG A 416 31.38 4.63 30.83
CA ARG A 416 30.46 3.70 30.15
C ARG A 416 29.45 3.16 31.12
N VAL A 417 28.18 3.50 30.91
CA VAL A 417 27.05 2.93 31.65
C VAL A 417 26.32 1.96 30.73
N PHE A 418 26.34 0.67 31.07
CA PHE A 418 25.65 -0.35 30.29
C PHE A 418 24.14 -0.30 30.52
N VAL A 419 23.42 0.06 29.48
CA VAL A 419 21.97 0.22 29.50
C VAL A 419 21.35 -0.45 28.28
N LYS A 420 20.25 -1.14 28.49
CA LYS A 420 19.57 -1.92 27.46
C LYS A 420 19.22 -1.12 26.18
N TRP A 421 19.08 0.18 26.30
CA TRP A 421 18.70 1.11 25.23
C TRP A 421 19.83 2.11 24.92
N GLY A 422 21.06 1.76 25.23
CA GLY A 422 22.22 2.59 24.91
C GLY A 422 22.34 2.84 23.41
N LYS A 423 22.83 4.02 23.06
CA LYS A 423 23.06 4.40 21.66
C LYS A 423 24.31 3.75 21.05
N LEU A 424 25.21 3.27 21.90
CA LEU A 424 26.46 2.65 21.52
C LEU A 424 26.42 1.15 21.84
N PHE A 425 27.19 0.41 21.07
CA PHE A 425 27.39 -1.03 21.23
C PHE A 425 28.86 -1.30 21.53
N TYR A 426 29.12 -2.15 22.49
CA TYR A 426 30.45 -2.61 22.85
C TYR A 426 30.53 -4.13 22.77
N CYS A 427 31.58 -4.60 22.11
CA CYS A 427 31.93 -6.03 22.07
C CYS A 427 33.07 -6.34 23.05
N PRO A 428 32.85 -7.11 24.12
CA PRO A 428 33.89 -7.42 25.08
C PRO A 428 34.97 -8.34 24.51
N TYR A 429 34.65 -9.09 23.45
CA TYR A 429 35.57 -10.03 22.80
C TYR A 429 36.63 -9.32 21.94
N CYS A 430 36.20 -8.54 20.93
CA CYS A 430 37.13 -7.84 20.04
C CYS A 430 37.30 -6.34 20.38
N ARG A 431 36.77 -5.88 21.51
CA ARG A 431 36.80 -4.49 22.01
C ARG A 431 36.26 -3.46 21.03
N TYR A 432 35.42 -3.91 20.10
CA TYR A 432 34.82 -3.04 19.09
C TYR A 432 33.71 -2.18 19.72
N GLU A 433 33.82 -0.88 19.51
CA GLU A 433 32.86 0.10 19.94
C GLU A 433 32.28 0.86 18.75
N VAL A 434 30.95 0.95 18.66
CA VAL A 434 30.28 1.52 17.49
C VAL A 434 28.86 1.97 17.85
N ASN A 435 28.25 2.77 16.97
CA ASN A 435 26.84 3.07 17.08
C ASN A 435 26.01 1.78 17.01
N ALA A 436 25.10 1.58 17.94
CA ALA A 436 24.33 0.35 18.08
C ALA A 436 23.38 0.07 16.89
N ASP A 437 22.87 1.12 16.27
CA ASP A 437 21.95 1.00 15.13
C ASP A 437 22.75 0.74 13.85
N TRP A 438 23.95 1.30 13.73
CA TRP A 438 24.90 0.96 12.67
C TRP A 438 25.35 -0.51 12.76
N ASN A 439 25.69 -1.00 13.96
CA ASN A 439 26.00 -2.41 14.18
C ASN A 439 24.83 -3.32 13.74
N ALA A 440 23.60 -2.94 14.08
CA ALA A 440 22.42 -3.69 13.70
C ALA A 440 22.21 -3.70 12.18
N SER A 441 22.32 -2.56 11.50
CA SER A 441 22.17 -2.49 10.03
C SER A 441 23.26 -3.29 9.30
N THR A 442 24.48 -3.30 9.81
CA THR A 442 25.57 -4.15 9.29
C THR A 442 25.25 -5.63 9.47
N ASN A 443 24.68 -6.00 10.60
CA ASN A 443 24.25 -7.36 10.86
C ASN A 443 23.11 -7.82 9.92
N VAL A 444 22.27 -6.93 9.44
CA VAL A 444 21.26 -7.23 8.40
C VAL A 444 21.93 -7.71 7.10
N HIS A 445 23.08 -7.16 6.70
CA HIS A 445 23.89 -7.67 5.56
C HIS A 445 24.35 -9.09 5.79
N HIS A 446 24.99 -9.36 6.94
CA HIS A 446 25.45 -10.71 7.26
C HIS A 446 24.31 -11.73 7.25
N SER A 447 23.14 -11.36 7.77
CA SER A 447 21.94 -12.20 7.74
C SER A 447 21.47 -12.54 6.31
N PHE A 448 21.68 -11.64 5.34
CA PHE A 448 21.33 -11.89 3.94
C PHE A 448 22.21 -12.96 3.30
N TYR A 449 23.49 -12.93 3.57
CA TYR A 449 24.44 -13.94 3.04
C TYR A 449 24.42 -15.26 3.82
N GLY A 450 23.80 -15.31 5.00
CA GLY A 450 23.83 -16.49 5.87
C GLY A 450 25.11 -16.64 6.66
N GLU A 451 25.94 -15.60 6.72
CA GLU A 451 27.27 -15.56 7.33
C GLU A 451 27.25 -15.42 8.86
N TYR A 452 26.10 -15.65 9.48
CA TYR A 452 25.98 -15.59 10.93
C TYR A 452 26.54 -16.83 11.60
N HIS A 453 27.77 -16.74 12.05
CA HIS A 453 28.36 -17.66 13.03
C HIS A 453 28.17 -17.05 14.42
N TRP A 454 27.03 -17.33 15.06
CA TRP A 454 26.81 -17.00 16.46
C TRP A 454 27.84 -17.77 17.31
N GLN A 455 28.86 -17.08 17.86
CA GLN A 455 29.72 -17.72 18.83
C GLN A 455 28.93 -17.91 20.15
N PRO A 456 28.91 -19.13 20.71
CA PRO A 456 28.32 -19.35 22.02
C PRO A 456 29.02 -18.48 23.05
N ARG A 457 28.24 -18.00 24.05
CA ARG A 457 28.78 -17.26 25.19
C ARG A 457 30.00 -18.02 25.74
N LEU A 458 31.19 -17.49 25.57
CA LEU A 458 32.32 -17.88 26.39
C LEU A 458 31.90 -17.62 27.83
N LYS A 459 31.79 -18.71 28.64
CA LYS A 459 31.60 -18.58 30.07
C LYS A 459 32.75 -17.72 30.56
N ARG A 460 32.45 -16.62 31.24
CA ARG A 460 33.49 -15.87 31.97
C ARG A 460 34.13 -16.89 32.90
N SER A 461 35.39 -17.25 32.62
CA SER A 461 36.25 -17.86 33.62
C SER A 461 36.34 -16.87 34.76
N GLY A 462 35.81 -17.25 35.92
CA GLY A 462 35.78 -16.46 37.15
C GLY A 462 37.19 -16.05 37.59
#